data_264e9f7cb79b056f0da95a32e544ea39
#
_entry.id   264e9f7cb79b056f0da95a32e544ea39
#
_cell.length_a   1.000
_cell.length_b   1.000
_cell.length_c   1.000
_cell.angle_alpha   90.00
_cell.angle_beta   90.00
_cell.angle_gamma   90.00
#
_symmetry.space_group_name_H-M   'P 1'
#
loop_
_entity.id
_entity.type
_entity.pdbx_description
1 polymer ?
#
loop_
_entity_poly.entity_id
_entity_poly.type
_entity_poly.pdbx_seq_one_letter_code
_entity_poly.pdbx_strand_id
1 'polypeptide(L)'
;MEHALSSPQSHSWRTIAVVAAGIATLELIGLVVVGAAMLAKPVIHHARADAAAKQSPAKPASAPARPLLPRGSTSVAILNGNGISGAAAAEASRVRARGYPIGEVGNAPRAGYGRSAVMYRAGRRPEAVRLARDLRIGLVSPLDGLRPRELMGAQVAVVVGG
;
A
#
# COMPACT_ATOMS: atom_id res chain seq x y z
N MET A 1 -33.03 69.80 -27.64
CA MET A 1 -32.39 68.44 -27.58
C MET A 1 -31.37 68.52 -26.47
N GLU A 2 -31.78 68.10 -25.24
CA GLU A 2 -30.89 68.10 -24.07
C GLU A 2 -30.34 66.70 -23.84
N HIS A 3 -29.03 66.62 -23.90
CA HIS A 3 -28.30 65.42 -23.55
C HIS A 3 -28.19 65.35 -22.01
N ALA A 4 -28.95 64.46 -21.39
CA ALA A 4 -28.75 64.10 -19.99
C ALA A 4 -27.44 63.34 -19.82
N LEU A 5 -26.42 63.96 -19.20
CA LEU A 5 -25.19 63.36 -18.80
C LEU A 5 -25.45 62.49 -17.52
N SER A 6 -25.40 61.23 -17.68
CA SER A 6 -25.43 60.26 -16.55
C SER A 6 -24.27 60.51 -15.60
N SER A 7 -24.55 60.87 -14.36
CA SER A 7 -23.56 61.01 -13.30
C SER A 7 -22.94 59.66 -12.96
N PRO A 8 -21.62 59.52 -12.80
CA PRO A 8 -21.02 58.29 -12.33
C PRO A 8 -21.42 58.06 -10.87
N GLN A 9 -21.96 56.88 -10.59
CA GLN A 9 -22.26 56.43 -9.23
C GLN A 9 -20.97 56.41 -8.41
N SER A 10 -20.82 57.38 -7.50
CA SER A 10 -19.74 57.37 -6.51
C SER A 10 -20.01 56.24 -5.52
N HIS A 11 -19.33 55.13 -5.71
CA HIS A 11 -19.27 54.08 -4.68
C HIS A 11 -18.69 54.73 -3.44
N SER A 12 -19.47 54.82 -2.38
CA SER A 12 -19.03 55.49 -1.17
C SER A 12 -17.79 54.77 -0.61
N TRP A 13 -16.73 55.52 -0.41
CA TRP A 13 -15.48 55.10 0.25
C TRP A 13 -15.73 54.22 1.49
N ARG A 14 -16.81 54.47 2.21
CA ARG A 14 -17.23 53.70 3.40
C ARG A 14 -17.58 52.25 3.07
N THR A 15 -18.21 51.98 1.91
CA THR A 15 -18.56 50.63 1.46
C THR A 15 -17.30 49.84 1.10
N ILE A 16 -16.33 50.48 0.45
CA ILE A 16 -15.04 49.85 0.10
C ILE A 16 -14.25 49.53 1.36
N ALA A 17 -14.23 50.42 2.35
CA ALA A 17 -13.53 50.19 3.61
C ALA A 17 -14.12 49.03 4.43
N VAL A 18 -15.43 48.89 4.46
CA VAL A 18 -16.12 47.79 5.18
C VAL A 18 -15.86 46.43 4.50
N VAL A 19 -15.88 46.38 3.18
CA VAL A 19 -15.57 45.14 2.46
C VAL A 19 -14.10 44.72 2.63
N ALA A 20 -13.16 45.68 2.56
CA ALA A 20 -11.75 45.42 2.79
C ALA A 20 -11.45 44.91 4.22
N ALA A 21 -12.10 45.48 5.24
CA ALA A 21 -11.97 45.02 6.63
C ALA A 21 -12.54 43.62 6.83
N GLY A 22 -13.66 43.28 6.15
CA GLY A 22 -14.28 41.96 6.20
C GLY A 22 -13.37 40.85 5.61
N ILE A 23 -12.71 41.14 4.51
CA ILE A 23 -11.79 40.19 3.86
C ILE A 23 -10.55 39.94 4.75
N ALA A 24 -9.95 40.99 5.31
CA ALA A 24 -8.78 40.89 6.18
C ALA A 24 -9.04 40.06 7.45
N THR A 25 -10.24 40.17 8.04
CA THR A 25 -10.63 39.38 9.20
C THR A 25 -10.81 37.89 8.85
N LEU A 26 -11.35 37.57 7.66
CA LEU A 26 -11.55 36.22 7.21
C LEU A 26 -10.20 35.49 6.96
N GLU A 27 -9.25 36.20 6.36
CA GLU A 27 -7.89 35.68 6.13
C GLU A 27 -7.14 35.43 7.44
N LEU A 28 -7.26 36.33 8.42
CA LEU A 28 -6.63 36.18 9.74
C LEU A 28 -7.17 34.95 10.47
N ILE A 29 -8.48 34.73 10.45
CA ILE A 29 -9.11 33.54 11.06
C ILE A 29 -8.65 32.27 10.33
N GLY A 30 -8.56 32.27 9.02
CA GLY A 30 -8.05 31.14 8.23
C GLY A 30 -6.61 30.79 8.59
N LEU A 31 -5.73 31.78 8.75
CA LEU A 31 -4.32 31.60 9.11
C LEU A 31 -4.17 31.04 10.53
N VAL A 32 -4.98 31.51 11.49
CA VAL A 32 -4.96 30.99 12.88
C VAL A 32 -5.42 29.54 12.95
N VAL A 33 -6.47 29.17 12.19
CA VAL A 33 -6.97 27.79 12.16
C VAL A 33 -5.95 26.84 11.52
N VAL A 34 -5.31 27.24 10.43
CA VAL A 34 -4.26 26.44 9.77
C VAL A 34 -3.02 26.36 10.64
N GLY A 35 -2.61 27.46 11.28
CA GLY A 35 -1.48 27.48 12.20
C GLY A 35 -1.68 26.58 13.42
N ALA A 36 -2.86 26.61 14.03
CA ALA A 36 -3.20 25.75 15.16
C ALA A 36 -3.24 24.25 14.76
N ALA A 37 -3.72 23.94 13.56
CA ALA A 37 -3.74 22.58 13.05
C ALA A 37 -2.32 22.03 12.77
N MET A 38 -1.40 22.90 12.34
CA MET A 38 0.00 22.51 12.11
C MET A 38 0.80 22.33 13.41
N LEU A 39 0.55 23.13 14.42
CA LEU A 39 1.20 23.00 15.74
C LEU A 39 0.63 21.82 16.57
N ALA A 40 -0.62 21.43 16.37
CA ALA A 40 -1.24 20.34 17.11
C ALA A 40 -0.81 18.95 16.61
N LYS A 41 -0.40 18.81 15.34
CA LYS A 41 -0.03 17.51 14.75
C LYS A 41 1.14 16.80 15.45
N PRO A 42 2.27 17.45 15.81
CA PRO A 42 3.36 16.74 16.46
C PRO A 42 3.02 16.24 17.87
N VAL A 43 2.21 16.99 18.64
CA VAL A 43 1.82 16.60 20.01
C VAL A 43 0.93 15.36 20.02
N ILE A 44 -0.01 15.26 19.08
CA ILE A 44 -0.92 14.10 18.99
C ILE A 44 -0.15 12.84 18.54
N HIS A 45 0.83 12.98 17.66
CA HIS A 45 1.66 11.86 17.23
C HIS A 45 2.57 11.32 18.34
N HIS A 46 3.16 12.20 19.17
CA HIS A 46 3.98 11.76 20.31
C HIS A 46 3.13 11.09 21.39
N ALA A 47 1.95 11.65 21.73
CA ALA A 47 1.06 11.02 22.70
C ALA A 47 0.52 9.65 22.22
N ARG A 48 0.27 9.48 20.92
CA ARG A 48 -0.10 8.18 20.34
C ARG A 48 1.08 7.22 20.25
N ALA A 49 2.28 7.69 19.97
CA ALA A 49 3.47 6.86 19.95
C ALA A 49 3.79 6.32 21.36
N ASP A 50 3.69 7.16 22.39
CA ASP A 50 3.89 6.74 23.78
C ASP A 50 2.78 5.80 24.29
N ALA A 51 1.52 6.03 23.90
CA ALA A 51 0.42 5.12 24.19
C ALA A 51 0.56 3.78 23.44
N ALA A 52 1.00 3.82 22.18
CA ALA A 52 1.28 2.62 21.39
C ALA A 52 2.51 1.86 21.91
N ALA A 53 3.53 2.57 22.40
CA ALA A 53 4.70 1.96 23.04
C ALA A 53 4.36 1.27 24.36
N LYS A 54 3.41 1.81 25.13
CA LYS A 54 2.89 1.17 26.36
C LYS A 54 1.90 0.03 26.08
N GLN A 55 1.28 0.01 24.92
CA GLN A 55 0.38 -1.03 24.44
C GLN A 55 1.03 -1.87 23.33
N SER A 56 2.35 -1.94 23.25
CA SER A 56 3.00 -2.96 22.42
C SER A 56 2.36 -4.29 22.80
N PRO A 57 1.54 -4.92 21.93
CA PRO A 57 1.08 -6.25 22.20
C PRO A 57 2.37 -7.05 22.40
N ALA A 58 2.50 -7.71 23.55
CA ALA A 58 3.56 -8.65 23.81
C ALA A 58 3.73 -9.43 22.50
N LYS A 59 4.92 -9.35 21.88
CA LYS A 59 5.28 -10.11 20.67
C LYS A 59 4.65 -11.48 20.87
N PRO A 60 3.66 -11.91 20.05
CA PRO A 60 2.97 -13.16 20.29
C PRO A 60 4.08 -14.19 20.44
N ALA A 61 4.12 -14.86 21.60
CA ALA A 61 5.09 -15.89 21.91
C ALA A 61 5.16 -16.74 20.63
N SER A 62 6.33 -16.80 20.01
CA SER A 62 6.50 -17.45 18.71
C SER A 62 5.88 -18.82 18.83
N ALA A 63 4.73 -19.06 18.22
CA ALA A 63 4.13 -20.36 18.16
C ALA A 63 5.24 -21.33 17.76
N PRO A 64 5.36 -22.51 18.37
CA PRO A 64 6.47 -23.41 18.12
C PRO A 64 6.67 -23.54 16.63
N ALA A 65 7.91 -23.26 16.15
CA ALA A 65 8.24 -23.19 14.74
C ALA A 65 7.78 -24.49 14.08
N ARG A 66 6.72 -24.41 13.26
CA ARG A 66 6.21 -25.58 12.55
C ARG A 66 7.34 -26.09 11.67
N PRO A 67 7.62 -27.41 11.68
CA PRO A 67 8.70 -27.96 10.86
C PRO A 67 8.46 -27.57 9.40
N LEU A 68 9.53 -27.14 8.72
CA LEU A 68 9.52 -26.80 7.29
C LEU A 68 9.14 -28.04 6.49
N LEU A 69 8.14 -27.92 5.63
CA LEU A 69 7.86 -28.94 4.63
C LEU A 69 9.07 -29.08 3.69
N PRO A 70 9.45 -30.30 3.27
CA PRO A 70 10.46 -30.50 2.24
C PRO A 70 10.02 -29.79 0.94
N ARG A 71 11.01 -29.46 0.06
CA ARG A 71 10.71 -28.77 -1.21
C ARG A 71 9.69 -29.54 -2.04
N GLY A 72 9.83 -30.84 -2.18
CA GLY A 72 8.93 -31.71 -2.92
C GLY A 72 7.49 -31.79 -2.37
N SER A 73 7.27 -31.34 -1.13
CA SER A 73 5.94 -31.25 -0.50
C SER A 73 5.41 -29.82 -0.42
N THR A 74 6.15 -28.85 -0.93
CA THR A 74 5.75 -27.43 -0.95
C THR A 74 5.26 -27.06 -2.35
N SER A 75 3.95 -27.16 -2.60
CA SER A 75 3.36 -26.79 -3.88
C SER A 75 3.35 -25.28 -4.07
N VAL A 76 3.71 -24.83 -5.28
CA VAL A 76 3.89 -23.43 -5.63
C VAL A 76 2.96 -23.04 -6.78
N ALA A 77 2.17 -21.98 -6.62
CA ALA A 77 1.45 -21.33 -7.71
C ALA A 77 2.34 -20.24 -8.33
N ILE A 78 2.39 -20.15 -9.64
CA ILE A 78 3.17 -19.14 -10.38
C ILE A 78 2.20 -18.24 -11.14
N LEU A 79 2.23 -16.96 -10.83
CA LEU A 79 1.29 -15.99 -11.36
C LEU A 79 2.01 -14.87 -12.10
N ASN A 80 1.61 -14.65 -13.34
CA ASN A 80 2.11 -13.53 -14.14
C ASN A 80 1.48 -12.22 -13.63
N GLY A 81 2.30 -11.35 -13.07
CA GLY A 81 1.90 -10.03 -12.58
C GLY A 81 2.47 -8.86 -13.38
N ASN A 82 3.40 -9.11 -14.33
CA ASN A 82 3.98 -8.06 -15.18
C ASN A 82 3.32 -7.96 -16.57
N GLY A 83 2.43 -8.91 -16.92
CA GLY A 83 1.74 -8.93 -18.21
C GLY A 83 2.60 -9.43 -19.40
N ILE A 84 3.84 -9.83 -19.17
CA ILE A 84 4.71 -10.35 -20.23
C ILE A 84 4.34 -11.80 -20.51
N SER A 85 4.02 -12.10 -21.76
CA SER A 85 3.68 -13.46 -22.18
C SER A 85 4.84 -14.43 -21.92
N GLY A 86 4.54 -15.59 -21.33
CA GLY A 86 5.53 -16.61 -21.00
C GLY A 86 6.32 -16.39 -19.71
N ALA A 87 6.23 -15.22 -19.07
CA ALA A 87 7.00 -14.93 -17.85
C ALA A 87 6.70 -15.93 -16.72
N ALA A 88 5.44 -16.25 -16.47
CA ALA A 88 5.07 -17.24 -15.47
C ALA A 88 5.56 -18.66 -15.82
N ALA A 89 5.54 -19.04 -17.09
CA ALA A 89 6.05 -20.34 -17.54
C ALA A 89 7.57 -20.48 -17.36
N ALA A 90 8.31 -19.41 -17.68
CA ALA A 90 9.75 -19.35 -17.45
C ALA A 90 10.08 -19.47 -15.95
N GLU A 91 9.36 -18.75 -15.10
CA GLU A 91 9.55 -18.82 -13.65
C GLU A 91 9.17 -20.22 -13.09
N ALA A 92 8.08 -20.82 -13.61
CA ALA A 92 7.70 -22.18 -13.23
C ALA A 92 8.82 -23.21 -13.52
N SER A 93 9.53 -23.05 -14.63
CA SER A 93 10.69 -23.90 -14.97
C SER A 93 11.83 -23.71 -13.95
N ARG A 94 12.10 -22.47 -13.52
CA ARG A 94 13.10 -22.18 -12.47
C ARG A 94 12.72 -22.79 -11.12
N VAL A 95 11.43 -22.71 -10.75
CA VAL A 95 10.91 -23.29 -9.50
C VAL A 95 11.01 -24.81 -9.51
N ARG A 96 10.64 -25.47 -10.63
CA ARG A 96 10.81 -26.92 -10.80
C ARG A 96 12.28 -27.36 -10.66
N ALA A 97 13.20 -26.62 -11.27
CA ALA A 97 14.63 -26.90 -11.18
C ALA A 97 15.16 -26.82 -9.73
N ARG A 98 14.44 -26.14 -8.82
CA ARG A 98 14.75 -26.10 -7.38
C ARG A 98 14.07 -27.22 -6.58
N GLY A 99 13.34 -28.12 -7.23
CA GLY A 99 12.69 -29.27 -6.61
C GLY A 99 11.32 -28.97 -5.98
N TYR A 100 10.64 -27.91 -6.42
CA TYR A 100 9.29 -27.58 -5.97
C TYR A 100 8.24 -28.04 -6.99
N PRO A 101 7.18 -28.75 -6.58
CA PRO A 101 6.06 -29.05 -7.44
C PRO A 101 5.25 -27.78 -7.75
N ILE A 102 4.84 -27.65 -9.01
CA ILE A 102 3.99 -26.57 -9.47
C ILE A 102 2.53 -27.00 -9.33
N GLY A 103 1.75 -26.21 -8.58
CA GLY A 103 0.32 -26.40 -8.42
C GLY A 103 -0.48 -25.71 -9.51
N GLU A 104 -0.06 -24.50 -9.88
CA GLU A 104 -0.78 -23.66 -10.85
C GLU A 104 0.19 -22.74 -11.59
N VAL A 105 -0.10 -22.46 -12.87
CA VAL A 105 0.57 -21.40 -13.66
C VAL A 105 -0.49 -20.57 -14.35
N GLY A 106 -0.59 -19.30 -13.99
CA GLY A 106 -1.66 -18.44 -14.49
C GLY A 106 -1.30 -16.96 -14.45
N ASN A 107 -2.31 -16.11 -14.48
CA ASN A 107 -2.17 -14.67 -14.34
C ASN A 107 -2.55 -14.23 -12.93
N ALA A 108 -1.87 -13.22 -12.42
CA ALA A 108 -2.29 -12.55 -11.20
C ALA A 108 -3.62 -11.81 -11.43
N PRO A 109 -4.50 -11.70 -10.42
CA PRO A 109 -5.76 -10.95 -10.54
C PRO A 109 -5.58 -9.48 -10.89
N ARG A 110 -4.41 -8.94 -10.60
CA ARG A 110 -3.99 -7.58 -10.96
C ARG A 110 -2.69 -7.65 -11.75
N ALA A 111 -2.52 -6.75 -12.70
CA ALA A 111 -1.27 -6.53 -13.41
C ALA A 111 -0.47 -5.38 -12.75
N GLY A 112 0.77 -5.17 -13.21
CA GLY A 112 1.59 -4.04 -12.79
C GLY A 112 2.38 -4.27 -11.50
N TYR A 113 2.69 -5.52 -11.17
CA TYR A 113 3.66 -5.80 -10.12
C TYR A 113 5.05 -5.35 -10.57
N GLY A 114 5.56 -4.28 -9.99
CA GLY A 114 6.86 -3.70 -10.34
C GLY A 114 8.08 -4.54 -9.93
N ARG A 115 7.88 -5.63 -9.20
CA ARG A 115 8.91 -6.62 -8.84
C ARG A 115 8.26 -7.93 -8.41
N SER A 116 9.01 -9.01 -8.59
CA SER A 116 8.56 -10.34 -8.19
C SER A 116 8.47 -10.47 -6.66
N ALA A 117 7.47 -11.22 -6.20
CA ALA A 117 7.20 -11.47 -4.79
C ALA A 117 6.87 -12.94 -4.54
N VAL A 118 7.25 -13.44 -3.38
CA VAL A 118 6.78 -14.72 -2.87
C VAL A 118 5.72 -14.46 -1.80
N MET A 119 4.52 -14.94 -2.04
CA MET A 119 3.39 -14.80 -1.12
C MET A 119 3.03 -16.15 -0.49
N TYR A 120 2.51 -16.11 0.74
CA TYR A 120 2.25 -17.33 1.48
C TYR A 120 0.90 -17.33 2.18
N ARG A 121 0.31 -18.53 2.29
CA ARG A 121 -0.86 -18.78 3.12
C ARG A 121 -0.47 -18.77 4.60
N ALA A 122 -1.44 -18.49 5.47
CA ALA A 122 -1.25 -18.51 6.91
C ALA A 122 -0.48 -19.79 7.37
N GLY A 123 0.56 -19.61 8.17
CA GLY A 123 1.42 -20.67 8.67
C GLY A 123 2.46 -21.22 7.68
N ARG A 124 2.61 -20.63 6.47
CA ARG A 124 3.57 -21.07 5.45
C ARG A 124 4.71 -20.08 5.18
N ARG A 125 4.89 -19.12 6.07
CA ARG A 125 5.99 -18.14 5.97
C ARG A 125 7.38 -18.78 5.85
N PRO A 126 7.73 -19.84 6.63
CA PRO A 126 9.06 -20.45 6.53
C PRO A 126 9.33 -21.05 5.16
N GLU A 127 8.35 -21.72 4.55
CA GLU A 127 8.45 -22.28 3.19
C GLU A 127 8.64 -21.17 2.16
N ALA A 128 7.89 -20.05 2.27
CA ALA A 128 8.01 -18.90 1.39
C ALA A 128 9.39 -18.24 1.48
N VAL A 129 9.93 -18.06 2.68
CA VAL A 129 11.29 -17.51 2.88
C VAL A 129 12.34 -18.38 2.24
N ARG A 130 12.25 -19.71 2.36
CA ARG A 130 13.14 -20.64 1.70
C ARG A 130 13.03 -20.54 0.17
N LEU A 131 11.80 -20.57 -0.37
CA LEU A 131 11.56 -20.43 -1.81
C LEU A 131 12.13 -19.11 -2.35
N ALA A 132 11.87 -18.00 -1.65
CA ALA A 132 12.37 -16.68 -2.02
C ALA A 132 13.89 -16.64 -2.10
N ARG A 133 14.58 -17.26 -1.13
CA ARG A 133 16.05 -17.42 -1.14
C ARG A 133 16.53 -18.25 -2.32
N ASP A 134 15.87 -19.38 -2.58
CA ASP A 134 16.22 -20.29 -3.69
C ASP A 134 16.07 -19.62 -5.06
N LEU A 135 15.10 -18.70 -5.19
CA LEU A 135 14.82 -17.94 -6.41
C LEU A 135 15.50 -16.55 -6.46
N ARG A 136 16.14 -16.13 -5.37
CA ARG A 136 16.73 -14.79 -5.20
C ARG A 136 15.67 -13.66 -5.29
N ILE A 137 14.48 -13.90 -4.78
CA ILE A 137 13.40 -12.92 -4.68
C ILE A 137 13.47 -12.28 -3.29
N GLY A 138 13.62 -10.95 -3.23
CA GLY A 138 13.78 -10.25 -1.95
C GLY A 138 12.46 -9.97 -1.21
N LEU A 139 11.32 -10.03 -1.91
CA LEU A 139 10.03 -9.68 -1.32
C LEU A 139 9.27 -10.94 -0.90
N VAL A 140 8.96 -11.03 0.39
CA VAL A 140 8.13 -12.11 0.98
C VAL A 140 7.02 -11.47 1.79
N SER A 141 5.76 -11.78 1.46
CA SER A 141 4.58 -11.23 2.13
C SER A 141 3.50 -12.29 2.36
N PRO A 142 2.59 -12.10 3.32
CA PRO A 142 1.32 -12.81 3.31
C PRO A 142 0.60 -12.59 1.97
N LEU A 143 -0.43 -13.40 1.68
CA LEU A 143 -1.28 -13.19 0.52
C LEU A 143 -1.86 -11.77 0.57
N ASP A 144 -1.52 -10.95 -0.41
CA ASP A 144 -2.03 -9.59 -0.58
C ASP A 144 -2.70 -9.47 -1.95
N GLY A 145 -4.01 -9.23 -1.93
CA GLY A 145 -4.82 -9.19 -3.14
C GLY A 145 -5.03 -10.54 -3.83
N LEU A 146 -4.52 -11.63 -3.26
CA LEU A 146 -4.75 -13.02 -3.70
C LEU A 146 -5.60 -13.74 -2.65
N ARG A 147 -6.62 -14.46 -3.10
CA ARG A 147 -7.42 -15.31 -2.23
C ARG A 147 -6.83 -16.74 -2.20
N PRO A 148 -6.93 -17.46 -1.08
CA PRO A 148 -6.40 -18.82 -0.98
C PRO A 148 -6.91 -19.79 -2.07
N ARG A 149 -8.14 -19.58 -2.57
CA ARG A 149 -8.73 -20.36 -3.66
C ARG A 149 -8.02 -20.16 -5.01
N GLU A 150 -7.44 -18.97 -5.24
CA GLU A 150 -6.72 -18.64 -6.49
C GLU A 150 -5.37 -19.35 -6.59
N LEU A 151 -4.90 -19.93 -5.49
CA LEU A 151 -3.70 -20.75 -5.47
C LEU A 151 -3.96 -22.22 -5.83
N MET A 152 -5.20 -22.62 -6.12
CA MET A 152 -5.56 -23.98 -6.49
C MET A 152 -4.94 -25.06 -5.58
N GLY A 153 -4.93 -24.81 -4.27
CA GLY A 153 -4.36 -25.70 -3.25
C GLY A 153 -2.88 -25.50 -2.94
N ALA A 154 -2.12 -24.70 -3.71
CA ALA A 154 -0.73 -24.41 -3.42
C ALA A 154 -0.55 -23.71 -2.05
N GLN A 155 0.57 -23.98 -1.38
CA GLN A 155 0.88 -23.40 -0.09
C GLN A 155 1.50 -22.00 -0.19
N VAL A 156 2.21 -21.74 -1.28
CA VAL A 156 2.89 -20.49 -1.58
C VAL A 156 2.63 -20.08 -3.03
N ALA A 157 2.76 -18.81 -3.31
CA ALA A 157 2.66 -18.28 -4.68
C ALA A 157 3.90 -17.45 -5.01
N VAL A 158 4.35 -17.51 -6.26
CA VAL A 158 5.30 -16.56 -6.84
C VAL A 158 4.53 -15.67 -7.79
N VAL A 159 4.50 -14.37 -7.53
CA VAL A 159 3.98 -13.37 -8.47
C VAL A 159 5.18 -12.79 -9.20
N VAL A 160 5.18 -12.94 -10.52
CA VAL A 160 6.25 -12.45 -11.38
C VAL A 160 5.99 -10.97 -11.66
N GLY A 161 6.92 -10.12 -11.23
CA GLY A 161 6.98 -8.69 -11.52
C GLY A 161 8.13 -8.36 -12.47
N GLY A 162 8.15 -7.14 -12.99
CA GLY A 162 9.21 -6.69 -13.89
C GLY A 162 9.41 -5.21 -13.83
#